data_caa5be0d79f0206a3d013e517da58f4d
#
_entry.id   caa5be0d79f0206a3d013e517da58f4d
#
_cell.length_a   1.000
_cell.length_b   1.000
_cell.length_c   1.000
_cell.angle_alpha   90.00
_cell.angle_beta   90.00
_cell.angle_gamma   90.00
#
_symmetry.space_group_name_H-M   'P 1'
#
loop_
_entity.id
_entity.type
_entity.pdbx_description
1 polymer ?
#
loop_
_entity_poly.entity_id
_entity_poly.type
_entity_poly.pdbx_seq_one_letter_code
_entity_poly.pdbx_strand_id
1 'polypeptide(L)'
;LARNLPVMDVVIDHMSTYFVYEKLTLREVIAHMKAVEAADLSYPIILDEDGELMDGRHRLMKAIMQGHATIKAVRFDENPSPCRVDE
;
A
#
# COMPACT_ATOMS: atom_id res chain seq x y z
N LEU A 1 6.67 -16.59 -0.19
CA LEU A 1 6.64 -15.52 0.27
C LEU A 1 6.65 -15.39 1.68
N ALA A 2 6.79 -16.29 2.44
CA ALA A 2 6.76 -16.14 3.81
C ALA A 2 8.08 -15.66 4.34
N ARG A 3 8.53 -14.60 3.86
CA ARG A 3 9.75 -14.02 4.39
C ARG A 3 9.39 -13.19 5.60
N ASN A 4 10.18 -13.30 6.62
CA ASN A 4 9.98 -12.51 7.82
C ASN A 4 10.69 -11.18 7.65
N LEU A 5 10.09 -10.31 6.89
CA LEU A 5 10.66 -9.00 6.69
C LEU A 5 10.31 -8.09 7.87
N PRO A 6 11.20 -7.21 8.26
CA PRO A 6 10.90 -6.33 9.37
C PRO A 6 9.85 -5.29 9.00
N VAL A 7 9.03 -4.96 9.97
CA VAL A 7 8.06 -3.88 9.80
C VAL A 7 8.77 -2.58 10.15
N MET A 8 8.62 -1.59 9.30
CA MET A 8 9.25 -0.30 9.51
C MET A 8 8.21 0.81 9.40
N ASP A 9 8.52 1.96 9.94
CA ASP A 9 7.67 3.13 9.78
C ASP A 9 8.19 3.92 8.58
N VAL A 10 7.30 4.24 7.66
CA VAL A 10 7.66 4.97 6.46
C VAL A 10 6.97 6.32 6.49
N VAL A 11 7.70 7.38 6.17
CA VAL A 11 7.13 8.72 6.10
C VAL A 11 6.27 8.81 4.85
N ILE A 12 4.98 9.07 5.05
CA ILE A 12 4.02 9.05 3.96
C ILE A 12 4.38 10.09 2.89
N ASP A 13 4.85 11.26 3.30
CA ASP A 13 5.19 12.30 2.34
C ASP A 13 6.35 11.93 1.42
N HIS A 14 7.12 10.92 1.77
CA HIS A 14 8.20 10.47 0.92
C HIS A 14 7.76 9.43 -0.09
N MET A 15 6.50 9.01 -0.05
CA MET A 15 5.99 8.00 -0.95
C MET A 15 5.32 8.65 -2.14
N SER A 16 5.30 7.92 -3.24
CA SER A 16 4.50 8.35 -4.38
C SER A 16 3.05 8.02 -4.06
N THR A 17 2.23 9.04 -3.96
CA THR A 17 0.85 8.85 -3.56
C THR A 17 -0.13 9.15 -4.68
N TYR A 18 0.33 9.05 -5.92
CA TYR A 18 -0.56 9.26 -7.03
C TYR A 18 -1.58 8.16 -7.12
N PHE A 19 -2.79 8.57 -7.35
CA PHE A 19 -3.88 7.64 -7.42
C PHE A 19 -4.56 7.91 -8.75
N VAL A 20 -4.29 7.10 -9.72
CA VAL A 20 -4.77 7.35 -11.06
C VAL A 20 -5.92 6.43 -11.39
N TYR A 21 -7.09 7.02 -11.49
CA TYR A 21 -8.24 6.32 -12.01
C TYR A 21 -8.77 7.15 -13.16
N GLU A 22 -8.89 6.55 -14.30
CA GLU A 22 -9.36 7.29 -15.45
C GLU A 22 -10.83 7.55 -15.41
N LYS A 23 -11.61 6.55 -15.10
CA LYS A 23 -13.05 6.69 -15.03
C LYS A 23 -13.57 5.84 -13.91
N LEU A 24 -14.29 6.44 -13.01
CA LEU A 24 -14.90 5.72 -11.91
C LEU A 24 -16.38 6.00 -11.88
N THR A 25 -17.16 4.97 -11.72
CA THR A 25 -18.58 5.14 -11.45
C THR A 25 -18.74 5.54 -9.99
N LEU A 26 -19.89 6.08 -9.65
CA LEU A 26 -20.17 6.40 -8.26
C LEU A 26 -20.12 5.17 -7.38
N ARG A 27 -20.57 4.03 -7.91
CA ARG A 27 -20.51 2.79 -7.14
C ARG A 27 -19.09 2.40 -6.82
N GLU A 28 -18.17 2.58 -7.78
CA GLU A 28 -16.78 2.25 -7.56
C GLU A 28 -16.13 3.18 -6.55
N VAL A 29 -16.48 4.46 -6.59
CA VAL A 29 -15.98 5.40 -5.60
C VAL A 29 -16.44 5.00 -4.21
N ILE A 30 -17.72 4.66 -4.08
CA ILE A 30 -18.28 4.24 -2.80
C ILE A 30 -17.62 2.96 -2.31
N ALA A 31 -17.34 2.02 -3.22
CA ALA A 31 -16.68 0.79 -2.84
C ALA A 31 -15.29 1.08 -2.27
N HIS A 32 -14.56 2.01 -2.87
CA HIS A 32 -13.26 2.40 -2.34
C HIS A 32 -13.38 3.08 -0.98
N MET A 33 -14.40 3.93 -0.81
CA MET A 33 -14.62 4.58 0.47
C MET A 33 -14.89 3.58 1.57
N LYS A 34 -15.70 2.56 1.28
CA LYS A 34 -15.97 1.52 2.25
C LYS A 34 -14.72 0.72 2.58
N ALA A 35 -13.90 0.44 1.57
CA ALA A 35 -12.66 -0.29 1.78
C ALA A 35 -11.70 0.52 2.66
N VAL A 36 -11.67 1.84 2.46
CA VAL A 36 -10.84 2.70 3.29
C VAL A 36 -11.32 2.67 4.75
N GLU A 37 -12.63 2.75 4.95
CA GLU A 37 -13.15 2.71 6.32
C GLU A 37 -12.86 1.38 6.99
N ALA A 38 -12.91 0.30 6.24
CA ALA A 38 -12.70 -1.03 6.79
C ALA A 38 -11.23 -1.40 6.93
N ALA A 39 -10.34 -0.59 6.38
CA ALA A 39 -8.92 -0.91 6.41
C ALA A 39 -8.41 -0.93 7.85
N ASP A 40 -7.49 -1.87 8.11
CA ASP A 40 -6.93 -2.05 9.44
C ASP A 40 -5.48 -1.64 9.41
N LEU A 41 -5.16 -0.52 10.06
CA LEU A 41 -3.81 0.02 10.05
C LEU A 41 -2.82 -0.77 10.88
N SER A 42 -3.29 -1.77 11.61
CA SER A 42 -2.36 -2.65 12.33
C SER A 42 -1.60 -3.57 11.37
N TYR A 43 -2.11 -3.74 10.15
CA TYR A 43 -1.40 -4.51 9.14
C TYR A 43 -0.53 -3.57 8.32
N PRO A 44 0.72 -3.94 8.05
CA PRO A 44 1.59 -3.07 7.27
C PRO A 44 1.21 -3.07 5.79
N ILE A 45 1.52 -1.97 5.12
CA ILE A 45 1.45 -1.95 3.67
C ILE A 45 2.69 -2.66 3.13
N ILE A 46 2.65 -3.02 1.86
CA ILE A 46 3.75 -3.75 1.25
C ILE A 46 4.35 -2.90 0.14
N LEU A 47 5.65 -2.71 0.23
CA LEU A 47 6.40 -1.92 -0.74
C LEU A 47 7.35 -2.82 -1.51
N ASP A 48 7.66 -2.43 -2.73
CA ASP A 48 8.65 -3.16 -3.52
C ASP A 48 10.05 -2.67 -3.18
N GLU A 49 11.06 -3.19 -3.89
CA GLU A 49 12.44 -2.86 -3.57
C GLU A 49 12.75 -1.37 -3.79
N ASP A 50 11.95 -0.71 -4.61
CA ASP A 50 12.13 0.71 -4.87
C ASP A 50 11.34 1.59 -3.91
N GLY A 51 10.60 0.97 -3.01
CA GLY A 51 9.77 1.70 -2.07
C GLY A 51 8.41 2.10 -2.62
N GLU A 52 8.02 1.49 -3.74
CA GLU A 52 6.71 1.77 -4.33
C GLU A 52 5.65 0.87 -3.75
N LEU A 53 4.44 1.35 -3.68
CA LEU A 53 3.37 0.60 -3.06
C LEU A 53 2.95 -0.59 -3.91
N MET A 54 3.02 -1.79 -3.33
CA MET A 54 2.55 -3.00 -3.97
C MET A 54 1.17 -3.40 -3.48
N ASP A 55 0.92 -3.22 -2.19
CA ASP A 55 -0.36 -3.60 -1.60
C ASP A 55 -0.65 -2.73 -0.39
N GLY A 56 -1.91 -2.50 -0.13
CA GLY A 56 -2.31 -1.72 1.04
C GLY A 56 -2.74 -0.31 0.71
N ARG A 57 -3.18 -0.07 -0.54
CA ARG A 57 -3.61 1.26 -0.94
C ARG A 57 -4.67 1.84 -0.02
N HIS A 58 -5.66 1.04 0.36
CA HIS A 58 -6.73 1.54 1.21
C HIS A 58 -6.24 1.85 2.63
N ARG A 59 -5.25 1.10 3.10
CA ARG A 59 -4.63 1.41 4.41
C ARG A 59 -3.87 2.72 4.32
N LEU A 60 -3.15 2.94 3.23
CA LEU A 60 -2.44 4.19 3.04
C LEU A 60 -3.42 5.37 2.97
N MET A 61 -4.50 5.20 2.22
CA MET A 61 -5.52 6.24 2.13
C MET A 61 -6.11 6.55 3.50
N LYS A 62 -6.38 5.52 4.29
CA LYS A 62 -6.94 5.74 5.63
C LYS A 62 -5.95 6.47 6.54
N ALA A 63 -4.68 6.11 6.46
CA ALA A 63 -3.65 6.78 7.25
C ALA A 63 -3.59 8.26 6.90
N ILE A 64 -3.65 8.58 5.62
CA ILE A 64 -3.64 9.97 5.19
C ILE A 64 -4.88 10.70 5.70
N MET A 65 -6.04 10.08 5.59
CA MET A 65 -7.28 10.68 6.05
C MET A 65 -7.26 10.96 7.54
N GLN A 66 -6.62 10.10 8.30
CA GLN A 66 -6.55 10.26 9.75
C GLN A 66 -5.38 11.14 10.20
N GLY A 67 -4.63 11.68 9.24
CA GLY A 67 -3.57 12.62 9.55
C GLY A 67 -2.28 12.01 10.08
N HIS A 68 -2.05 10.74 9.78
CA HIS A 68 -0.81 10.11 10.21
C HIS A 68 0.36 10.58 9.36
N ALA A 69 1.49 10.82 9.98
CA ALA A 69 2.71 11.21 9.26
C ALA A 69 3.45 9.99 8.73
N THR A 70 3.28 8.85 9.40
CA THR A 70 3.97 7.61 9.02
C THR A 70 2.98 6.47 8.94
N ILE A 71 3.39 5.38 8.28
CA ILE A 71 2.59 4.18 8.19
C ILE A 71 3.52 2.98 8.29
N LYS A 72 3.02 1.91 8.87
CA LYS A 72 3.80 0.68 8.98
C LYS A 72 3.89 0.02 7.62
N ALA A 73 5.06 -0.42 7.25
CA ALA A 73 5.31 -1.02 5.95
C ALA A 73 6.32 -2.14 6.03
N VAL A 74 6.20 -3.07 5.09
CA VAL A 74 7.19 -4.10 4.86
C VAL A 74 7.71 -3.85 3.47
N ARG A 75 9.02 -3.87 3.30
CA ARG A 75 9.63 -3.61 2.00
C ARG A 75 10.45 -4.83 1.59
N PHE A 76 10.27 -5.26 0.35
CA PHE A 76 11.04 -6.39 -0.15
C PHE A 76 12.47 -5.97 -0.44
N ASP A 77 13.41 -6.90 -0.21
CA ASP A 77 14.79 -6.66 -0.55
C ASP A 77 14.98 -6.68 -2.04
N GLU A 78 14.21 -7.50 -2.71
CA GLU A 78 14.19 -7.51 -4.15
C GLU A 78 12.78 -7.86 -4.57
N ASN A 79 12.38 -7.37 -5.72
CA ASN A 79 11.00 -7.52 -6.15
C ASN A 79 10.67 -8.98 -6.41
N PRO A 80 9.53 -9.44 -5.93
CA PRO A 80 9.08 -10.77 -6.30
C PRO A 80 8.79 -10.76 -7.79
N SER A 81 9.09 -11.84 -8.44
CA SER A 81 8.89 -11.89 -9.85
C SER A 81 8.12 -13.11 -10.21
N PRO A 82 6.84 -12.99 -10.25
CA PRO A 82 6.00 -14.15 -10.51
C PRO A 82 6.30 -14.77 -11.85
N CYS A 83 6.73 -13.99 -12.75
CA CYS A 83 7.01 -14.54 -13.99
C CYS A 83 8.35 -15.05 -14.14
N ARG A 84 9.14 -14.95 -13.17
CA ARG A 84 10.41 -15.35 -13.23
C ARG A 84 10.42 -16.73 -13.34
N VAL A 85 10.23 -17.15 -14.20
CA VAL A 85 10.22 -18.40 -14.25
C VAL A 85 11.33 -18.86 -14.72
N ASP A 86 11.94 -18.48 -14.84
CA ASP A 86 12.93 -18.73 -15.25
C ASP A 86 13.53 -19.36 -15.27
N GLU A 87 13.22 -19.24 -15.26
CA GLU A 87 13.57 -19.56 -15.56
C GLU A 87 13.80 -20.16 -15.41
#